data_23bf6e2f491d995e46727e61d4e3bf90
#
_entry.id   23bf6e2f491d995e46727e61d4e3bf90
#
_cell.length_a   1.000
_cell.length_b   1.000
_cell.length_c   1.000
_cell.angle_alpha   90.00
_cell.angle_beta   90.00
_cell.angle_gamma   90.00
#
_symmetry.space_group_name_H-M   'P 1'
#
loop_
_entity.id
_entity.type
_entity.pdbx_description
1 polymer ?
#
loop_
_entity_poly.entity_id
_entity_poly.type
_entity_poly.pdbx_seq_one_letter_code
_entity_poly.pdbx_strand_id
1 'polypeptide(L)'
;MGYKAIFFDLDGTLTNPEEGILNSIQYAADYYNVATVREDLKKYIGPPLVDTFKELIGEDKAEEAVEKYRERFAAGGGMYENEIYPNVRQTLASLKEKGYIMCTASSKPQIFVDKILEHFDIKKYFDFVGGASLDGSVSKKEDVIKLVLQQTGIENSQVLMVGDRKFDLEGARRMNMDAVGVLYGFGSYEELSACKNIALIKDITELEKILP
;
A
#
# COMPACT_ATOMS: atom_id res chain seq x y z
N MET A 1 -6.56 -23.89 -12.41
CA MET A 1 -6.87 -22.61 -13.12
C MET A 1 -5.85 -21.59 -12.65
N GLY A 2 -5.21 -20.86 -13.58
CA GLY A 2 -4.22 -19.84 -13.21
C GLY A 2 -4.88 -18.51 -12.84
N TYR A 3 -4.13 -17.63 -12.17
CA TYR A 3 -4.56 -16.27 -11.93
C TYR A 3 -4.68 -15.49 -13.25
N LYS A 4 -5.67 -14.60 -13.32
CA LYS A 4 -5.87 -13.67 -14.44
C LYS A 4 -5.44 -12.25 -14.08
N ALA A 5 -5.53 -11.92 -12.80
CA ALA A 5 -5.21 -10.59 -12.31
C ALA A 5 -4.30 -10.63 -11.09
N ILE A 6 -3.56 -9.55 -10.92
CA ILE A 6 -2.68 -9.32 -9.79
C ILE A 6 -3.03 -7.94 -9.21
N PHE A 7 -3.38 -7.92 -7.92
CA PHE A 7 -3.62 -6.69 -7.18
C PHE A 7 -2.41 -6.39 -6.33
N PHE A 8 -1.87 -5.20 -6.46
CA PHE A 8 -0.70 -4.75 -5.72
C PHE A 8 -1.08 -3.71 -4.67
N ASP A 9 -0.55 -3.81 -3.47
CA ASP A 9 -0.41 -2.62 -2.64
C ASP A 9 0.66 -1.69 -3.21
N LEU A 10 0.72 -0.46 -2.72
CA LEU A 10 1.67 0.55 -3.17
C LEU A 10 2.82 0.70 -2.18
N ASP A 11 2.52 1.23 -0.98
CA ASP A 11 3.51 1.59 0.03
C ASP A 11 4.09 0.32 0.67
N GLY A 12 5.40 0.11 0.59
CA GLY A 12 6.06 -1.10 1.07
C GLY A 12 6.07 -2.26 0.07
N THR A 13 5.34 -2.14 -1.04
CA THR A 13 5.23 -3.20 -2.06
C THR A 13 5.81 -2.77 -3.40
N LEU A 14 5.36 -1.66 -3.96
CA LEU A 14 5.88 -1.09 -5.21
C LEU A 14 6.87 0.03 -4.94
N THR A 15 6.61 0.82 -3.89
CA THR A 15 7.42 1.99 -3.53
C THR A 15 7.73 2.01 -2.03
N ASN A 16 8.85 2.66 -1.70
CA ASN A 16 9.28 2.93 -0.32
C ASN A 16 9.05 4.42 0.03
N PRO A 17 7.92 4.76 0.63
CA PRO A 17 7.58 6.13 1.01
C PRO A 17 8.10 6.52 2.41
N GLU A 18 9.00 5.76 3.01
CA GLU A 18 9.42 5.93 4.40
C GLU A 18 9.77 7.38 4.72
N GLU A 19 10.64 8.00 3.92
CA GLU A 19 11.09 9.39 4.14
C GLU A 19 9.91 10.36 4.17
N GLY A 20 9.06 10.33 3.15
CA GLY A 20 7.93 11.26 3.03
C GLY A 20 6.87 11.09 4.11
N ILE A 21 6.59 9.85 4.49
CA ILE A 21 5.63 9.54 5.56
C ILE A 21 6.18 10.01 6.91
N LEU A 22 7.43 9.61 7.25
CA LEU A 22 8.02 9.95 8.53
C LEU A 22 8.21 11.46 8.69
N ASN A 23 8.66 12.16 7.65
CA ASN A 23 8.79 13.62 7.65
C ASN A 23 7.42 14.31 7.84
N SER A 24 6.35 13.75 7.26
CA SER A 24 5.00 14.31 7.40
C SER A 24 4.37 14.04 8.76
N ILE A 25 4.63 12.86 9.35
CA ILE A 25 4.24 12.57 10.74
C ILE A 25 4.98 13.50 11.71
N GLN A 26 6.31 13.65 11.52
CA GLN A 26 7.12 14.54 12.32
C GLN A 26 6.63 15.99 12.25
N TYR A 27 6.33 16.50 11.05
CA TYR A 27 5.78 17.84 10.85
C TYR A 27 4.48 18.07 11.63
N ALA A 28 3.57 17.08 11.61
CA ALA A 28 2.34 17.17 12.38
C ALA A 28 2.60 17.09 13.88
N ALA A 29 3.49 16.21 14.34
CA ALA A 29 3.86 16.11 15.76
C ALA A 29 4.50 17.39 16.30
N ASP A 30 5.39 18.01 15.53
CA ASP A 30 6.06 19.28 15.87
C ASP A 30 5.04 20.42 16.04
N TYR A 31 4.01 20.47 15.18
CA TYR A 31 2.93 21.47 15.30
C TYR A 31 2.22 21.40 16.66
N TYR A 32 2.08 20.20 17.24
CA TYR A 32 1.48 19.99 18.56
C TYR A 32 2.52 19.94 19.69
N ASN A 33 3.79 20.25 19.43
CA ASN A 33 4.90 20.17 20.40
C ASN A 33 5.06 18.76 21.02
N VAL A 34 4.79 17.71 20.25
CA VAL A 34 4.99 16.31 20.64
C VAL A 34 6.37 15.86 20.17
N ALA A 35 7.25 15.57 21.14
CA ALA A 35 8.57 15.02 20.83
C ALA A 35 8.44 13.57 20.33
N THR A 36 9.09 13.27 19.21
CA THR A 36 9.11 11.93 18.61
C THR A 36 10.53 11.46 18.34
N VAL A 37 10.71 10.15 18.32
CA VAL A 37 11.95 9.51 17.86
C VAL A 37 11.66 8.88 16.50
N ARG A 38 12.45 9.25 15.48
CA ARG A 38 12.21 8.83 14.08
C ARG A 38 12.04 7.31 13.94
N GLU A 39 12.87 6.53 14.64
CA GLU A 39 12.79 5.07 14.57
C GLU A 39 11.45 4.52 15.07
N ASP A 40 10.88 5.15 16.12
CA ASP A 40 9.60 4.76 16.69
C ASP A 40 8.41 5.11 15.76
N LEU A 41 8.61 6.04 14.82
CA LEU A 41 7.57 6.40 13.85
C LEU A 41 7.37 5.37 12.74
N LYS A 42 8.33 4.48 12.50
CA LYS A 42 8.24 3.48 11.42
C LYS A 42 7.04 2.53 11.58
N LYS A 43 6.62 2.25 12.80
CA LYS A 43 5.44 1.41 13.09
C LYS A 43 4.13 1.99 12.53
N TYR A 44 4.11 3.29 12.24
CA TYR A 44 2.95 3.99 11.70
C TYR A 44 2.86 3.99 10.18
N ILE A 45 3.82 3.37 9.49
CA ILE A 45 3.73 3.16 8.04
C ILE A 45 2.78 1.97 7.78
N GLY A 46 1.65 2.24 7.12
CA GLY A 46 0.62 1.26 6.78
C GLY A 46 -0.68 1.35 7.60
N PRO A 47 -0.67 1.56 8.93
CA PRO A 47 -1.90 1.84 9.68
C PRO A 47 -2.62 3.13 9.20
N PRO A 48 -3.96 3.24 9.47
CA PRO A 48 -4.70 4.46 9.21
C PRO A 48 -4.12 5.66 9.97
N LEU A 49 -3.97 6.81 9.29
CA LEU A 49 -3.39 8.02 9.89
C LEU A 49 -4.14 8.52 11.12
N VAL A 50 -5.46 8.37 11.15
CA VAL A 50 -6.27 8.77 12.32
C VAL A 50 -5.85 7.98 13.56
N ASP A 51 -5.63 6.67 13.41
CA ASP A 51 -5.21 5.81 14.53
C ASP A 51 -3.78 6.18 14.99
N THR A 52 -2.89 6.48 14.03
CA THR A 52 -1.55 6.99 14.31
C THR A 52 -1.61 8.26 15.17
N PHE A 53 -2.42 9.24 14.80
CA PHE A 53 -2.48 10.50 15.52
C PHE A 53 -3.29 10.43 16.82
N LYS A 54 -4.23 9.50 16.94
CA LYS A 54 -4.85 9.18 18.25
C LYS A 54 -3.80 8.73 19.26
N GLU A 55 -2.88 7.86 18.83
CA GLU A 55 -1.81 7.37 19.69
C GLU A 55 -0.77 8.45 19.99
N LEU A 56 -0.33 9.23 18.99
CA LEU A 56 0.73 10.22 19.13
C LEU A 56 0.31 11.51 19.82
N ILE A 57 -0.89 12.01 19.56
CA ILE A 57 -1.31 13.37 19.92
C ILE A 57 -2.55 13.35 20.84
N GLY A 58 -3.39 12.33 20.68
CA GLY A 58 -4.63 12.19 21.43
C GLY A 58 -5.87 12.25 20.54
N GLU A 59 -6.95 11.66 21.04
CA GLU A 59 -8.18 11.44 20.30
C GLU A 59 -8.82 12.74 19.79
N ASP A 60 -8.83 13.77 20.65
CA ASP A 60 -9.49 15.05 20.40
C ASP A 60 -8.87 15.85 19.23
N LYS A 61 -7.60 15.57 18.88
CA LYS A 61 -6.82 16.30 17.87
C LYS A 61 -6.42 15.46 16.68
N ALA A 62 -6.77 14.19 16.68
CA ALA A 62 -6.28 13.24 15.67
C ALA A 62 -6.68 13.64 14.23
N GLU A 63 -7.92 14.07 14.01
CA GLU A 63 -8.40 14.48 12.70
C GLU A 63 -7.70 15.75 12.20
N GLU A 64 -7.51 16.74 13.09
CA GLU A 64 -6.77 17.96 12.75
C GLU A 64 -5.29 17.68 12.45
N ALA A 65 -4.69 16.73 13.17
CA ALA A 65 -3.32 16.30 12.93
C ALA A 65 -3.16 15.56 11.59
N VAL A 66 -4.18 14.82 11.15
CA VAL A 66 -4.22 14.25 9.78
C VAL A 66 -4.18 15.34 8.73
N GLU A 67 -4.89 16.46 8.94
CA GLU A 67 -4.83 17.59 7.99
C GLU A 67 -3.43 18.24 7.98
N LYS A 68 -2.75 18.35 9.13
CA LYS A 68 -1.37 18.81 9.19
C LYS A 68 -0.39 17.87 8.48
N TYR A 69 -0.57 16.57 8.65
CA TYR A 69 0.17 15.57 7.88
C TYR A 69 -0.05 15.76 6.37
N ARG A 70 -1.31 15.91 5.93
CA ARG A 70 -1.66 16.08 4.52
C ARG A 70 -1.08 17.37 3.93
N GLU A 71 -1.02 18.44 4.71
CA GLU A 71 -0.38 19.71 4.33
C GLU A 71 1.09 19.46 3.90
N ARG A 72 1.87 18.77 4.72
CA ARG A 72 3.26 18.43 4.42
C ARG A 72 3.37 17.37 3.32
N PHE A 73 2.57 16.31 3.40
CA PHE A 73 2.63 15.20 2.48
C PHE A 73 2.23 15.60 1.05
N ALA A 74 1.13 16.33 0.90
CA ALA A 74 0.60 16.71 -0.41
C ALA A 74 1.21 18.03 -0.93
N ALA A 75 1.04 19.14 -0.21
CA ALA A 75 1.47 20.46 -0.66
C ALA A 75 2.97 20.68 -0.45
N GLY A 76 3.54 20.14 0.62
CA GLY A 76 4.96 20.21 0.93
C GLY A 76 5.85 19.21 0.15
N GLY A 77 5.27 18.42 -0.75
CA GLY A 77 6.03 17.51 -1.62
C GLY A 77 6.41 16.17 -1.00
N GLY A 78 6.00 15.89 0.24
CA GLY A 78 6.36 14.65 0.94
C GLY A 78 5.97 13.37 0.21
N MET A 79 4.90 13.38 -0.60
CA MET A 79 4.52 12.21 -1.39
C MET A 79 5.59 11.80 -2.42
N TYR A 80 6.48 12.72 -2.81
CA TYR A 80 7.57 12.48 -3.76
C TYR A 80 8.92 12.19 -3.07
N GLU A 81 9.01 12.32 -1.74
CA GLU A 81 10.08 11.77 -0.92
C GLU A 81 9.85 10.26 -0.80
N ASN A 82 10.01 9.56 -1.91
CA ASN A 82 9.60 8.18 -2.13
C ASN A 82 10.54 7.54 -3.15
N GLU A 83 10.76 6.24 -3.05
CA GLU A 83 11.61 5.48 -3.95
C GLU A 83 10.85 4.27 -4.51
N ILE A 84 11.09 3.91 -5.76
CA ILE A 84 10.58 2.66 -6.32
C ILE A 84 11.50 1.52 -5.90
N TYR A 85 10.93 0.40 -5.42
CA TYR A 85 11.73 -0.76 -5.06
C TYR A 85 12.46 -1.35 -6.28
N PRO A 86 13.63 -1.99 -6.05
CA PRO A 86 14.36 -2.67 -7.11
C PRO A 86 13.46 -3.64 -7.89
N ASN A 87 13.73 -3.77 -9.19
CA ASN A 87 13.08 -4.70 -10.10
C ASN A 87 11.56 -4.48 -10.33
N VAL A 88 10.89 -3.56 -9.63
CA VAL A 88 9.43 -3.32 -9.80
C VAL A 88 9.07 -2.99 -11.25
N ARG A 89 9.76 -2.03 -11.88
CA ARG A 89 9.46 -1.64 -13.27
C ARG A 89 9.58 -2.82 -14.24
N GLN A 90 10.65 -3.59 -14.09
CA GLN A 90 10.93 -4.74 -14.94
C GLN A 90 9.87 -5.84 -14.76
N THR A 91 9.52 -6.13 -13.50
CA THR A 91 8.51 -7.15 -13.19
C THR A 91 7.13 -6.73 -13.71
N LEU A 92 6.72 -5.47 -13.50
CA LEU A 92 5.43 -4.97 -14.02
C LEU A 92 5.39 -5.06 -15.55
N ALA A 93 6.47 -4.70 -16.25
CA ALA A 93 6.55 -4.81 -17.70
C ALA A 93 6.39 -6.27 -18.16
N SER A 94 7.13 -7.20 -17.55
CA SER A 94 7.06 -8.63 -17.86
C SER A 94 5.66 -9.22 -17.63
N LEU A 95 5.02 -8.88 -16.48
CA LEU A 95 3.67 -9.33 -16.17
C LEU A 95 2.64 -8.79 -17.18
N LYS A 96 2.81 -7.53 -17.63
CA LYS A 96 1.95 -6.94 -18.66
C LYS A 96 2.11 -7.66 -20.01
N GLU A 97 3.34 -7.97 -20.41
CA GLU A 97 3.63 -8.74 -21.62
C GLU A 97 3.04 -10.15 -21.59
N LYS A 98 3.01 -10.78 -20.40
CA LYS A 98 2.36 -12.07 -20.16
C LYS A 98 0.82 -11.99 -20.18
N GLY A 99 0.25 -10.79 -20.25
CA GLY A 99 -1.19 -10.57 -20.38
C GLY A 99 -1.95 -10.55 -19.05
N TYR A 100 -1.28 -10.43 -17.91
CA TYR A 100 -1.97 -10.26 -16.63
C TYR A 100 -2.66 -8.90 -16.53
N ILE A 101 -3.88 -8.90 -16.00
CA ILE A 101 -4.57 -7.68 -15.59
C ILE A 101 -3.95 -7.22 -14.28
N MET A 102 -3.44 -6.01 -14.23
CA MET A 102 -2.83 -5.47 -13.02
C MET A 102 -3.63 -4.31 -12.47
N CYS A 103 -3.87 -4.35 -11.16
CA CYS A 103 -4.56 -3.29 -10.45
C CYS A 103 -3.79 -2.91 -9.19
N THR A 104 -3.94 -1.68 -8.72
CA THR A 104 -3.57 -1.37 -7.35
C THR A 104 -4.76 -1.59 -6.42
N ALA A 105 -4.49 -1.93 -5.17
CA ALA A 105 -5.46 -2.02 -4.09
C ALA A 105 -4.82 -1.49 -2.81
N SER A 106 -4.64 -0.17 -2.71
CA SER A 106 -3.91 0.48 -1.63
C SER A 106 -4.83 1.19 -0.64
N SER A 107 -4.49 1.13 0.65
CA SER A 107 -5.16 1.92 1.69
C SER A 107 -4.78 3.41 1.65
N LYS A 108 -3.84 3.79 0.79
CA LYS A 108 -3.53 5.20 0.49
C LYS A 108 -4.67 5.82 -0.33
N PRO A 109 -5.06 7.09 -0.08
CA PRO A 109 -6.05 7.78 -0.92
C PRO A 109 -5.71 7.73 -2.40
N GLN A 110 -6.69 7.37 -3.24
CA GLN A 110 -6.50 7.12 -4.67
C GLN A 110 -5.82 8.28 -5.39
N ILE A 111 -6.14 9.52 -5.05
CA ILE A 111 -5.51 10.69 -5.65
C ILE A 111 -3.98 10.71 -5.45
N PHE A 112 -3.49 10.18 -4.34
CA PHE A 112 -2.04 10.07 -4.09
C PHE A 112 -1.45 8.85 -4.79
N VAL A 113 -2.18 7.73 -4.83
CA VAL A 113 -1.76 6.53 -5.61
C VAL A 113 -1.54 6.93 -7.06
N ASP A 114 -2.51 7.60 -7.69
CA ASP A 114 -2.42 8.08 -9.07
C ASP A 114 -1.16 8.91 -9.33
N LYS A 115 -0.92 9.92 -8.49
CA LYS A 115 0.23 10.83 -8.62
C LYS A 115 1.58 10.12 -8.44
N ILE A 116 1.67 9.20 -7.49
CA ILE A 116 2.91 8.42 -7.25
C ILE A 116 3.20 7.49 -8.41
N LEU A 117 2.19 6.78 -8.93
CA LEU A 117 2.35 5.92 -10.10
C LEU A 117 2.76 6.70 -11.35
N GLU A 118 2.22 7.91 -11.53
CA GLU A 118 2.62 8.84 -12.61
C GLU A 118 4.07 9.31 -12.43
N HIS A 119 4.43 9.75 -11.20
CA HIS A 119 5.78 10.21 -10.90
C HIS A 119 6.86 9.17 -11.24
N PHE A 120 6.57 7.91 -10.95
CA PHE A 120 7.49 6.81 -11.27
C PHE A 120 7.31 6.24 -12.69
N ASP A 121 6.43 6.79 -13.53
CA ASP A 121 6.13 6.29 -14.88
C ASP A 121 5.77 4.79 -14.90
N ILE A 122 5.01 4.33 -13.90
CA ILE A 122 4.53 2.95 -13.81
C ILE A 122 3.01 2.81 -13.93
N LYS A 123 2.26 3.93 -13.92
CA LYS A 123 0.79 3.91 -14.06
C LYS A 123 0.32 3.18 -15.32
N LYS A 124 1.10 3.27 -16.38
CA LYS A 124 0.84 2.63 -17.69
C LYS A 124 0.72 1.10 -17.65
N TYR A 125 1.23 0.46 -16.60
CA TYR A 125 1.12 -0.99 -16.44
C TYR A 125 -0.21 -1.42 -15.81
N PHE A 126 -0.93 -0.52 -15.16
CA PHE A 126 -2.14 -0.84 -14.42
C PHE A 126 -3.41 -0.62 -15.27
N ASP A 127 -4.27 -1.63 -15.30
CA ASP A 127 -5.57 -1.57 -15.97
C ASP A 127 -6.60 -0.83 -15.12
N PHE A 128 -6.44 -0.86 -13.78
CA PHE A 128 -7.23 -0.08 -12.85
C PHE A 128 -6.38 0.36 -11.65
N VAL A 129 -6.54 1.62 -11.23
CA VAL A 129 -5.90 2.17 -10.04
C VAL A 129 -6.93 2.24 -8.93
N GLY A 130 -6.80 1.36 -7.94
CA GLY A 130 -7.64 1.33 -6.75
C GLY A 130 -6.88 1.88 -5.54
N GLY A 131 -7.53 2.79 -4.83
CA GLY A 131 -7.05 3.38 -3.60
C GLY A 131 -8.21 3.69 -2.65
N ALA A 132 -7.89 4.06 -1.43
CA ALA A 132 -8.87 4.51 -0.45
C ALA A 132 -9.54 5.82 -0.89
N SER A 133 -10.70 6.12 -0.33
CA SER A 133 -11.32 7.44 -0.50
C SER A 133 -10.66 8.48 0.40
N LEU A 134 -10.64 9.73 -0.05
CA LEU A 134 -10.03 10.82 0.73
C LEU A 134 -10.84 11.15 1.99
N ASP A 135 -12.16 10.95 1.93
CA ASP A 135 -13.10 11.19 3.03
C ASP A 135 -13.16 10.03 4.06
N GLY A 136 -12.41 8.94 3.81
CA GLY A 136 -12.35 7.78 4.69
C GLY A 136 -13.53 6.82 4.59
N SER A 137 -14.50 7.04 3.69
CA SER A 137 -15.65 6.13 3.49
C SER A 137 -15.22 4.75 2.99
N VAL A 138 -14.12 4.68 2.24
CA VAL A 138 -13.41 3.46 1.86
C VAL A 138 -11.98 3.59 2.37
N SER A 139 -11.63 2.90 3.44
CA SER A 139 -10.31 3.03 4.08
C SER A 139 -9.63 1.70 4.42
N LYS A 140 -10.42 0.67 4.72
CA LYS A 140 -9.87 -0.64 5.03
C LYS A 140 -9.44 -1.36 3.75
N LYS A 141 -8.37 -2.15 3.84
CA LYS A 141 -7.85 -2.90 2.70
C LYS A 141 -8.92 -3.77 2.03
N GLU A 142 -9.74 -4.46 2.80
CA GLU A 142 -10.83 -5.30 2.28
C GLU A 142 -11.87 -4.52 1.47
N ASP A 143 -12.19 -3.28 1.88
CA ASP A 143 -13.15 -2.44 1.16
C ASP A 143 -12.56 -1.95 -0.18
N VAL A 144 -11.26 -1.62 -0.18
CA VAL A 144 -10.55 -1.25 -1.42
C VAL A 144 -10.47 -2.45 -2.37
N ILE A 145 -10.10 -3.63 -1.89
CA ILE A 145 -10.07 -4.86 -2.70
C ILE A 145 -11.46 -5.12 -3.30
N LYS A 146 -12.52 -5.01 -2.49
CA LYS A 146 -13.90 -5.18 -2.94
C LYS A 146 -14.27 -4.18 -4.04
N LEU A 147 -13.88 -2.91 -3.87
CA LEU A 147 -14.09 -1.87 -4.88
C LEU A 147 -13.43 -2.25 -6.21
N VAL A 148 -12.15 -2.67 -6.17
CA VAL A 148 -11.39 -3.05 -7.36
C VAL A 148 -12.01 -4.27 -8.05
N LEU A 149 -12.43 -5.28 -7.30
CA LEU A 149 -13.14 -6.45 -7.84
C LEU A 149 -14.45 -6.06 -8.55
N GLN A 150 -15.22 -5.15 -7.94
CA GLN A 150 -16.47 -4.65 -8.53
C GLN A 150 -16.24 -3.88 -9.84
N GLN A 151 -15.18 -3.06 -9.89
CA GLN A 151 -14.86 -2.26 -11.08
C GLN A 151 -14.31 -3.12 -12.23
N THR A 152 -13.58 -4.15 -11.90
CA THR A 152 -12.93 -5.02 -12.92
C THR A 152 -13.81 -6.20 -13.34
N GLY A 153 -14.77 -6.60 -12.50
CA GLY A 153 -15.63 -7.78 -12.76
C GLY A 153 -14.88 -9.11 -12.72
N ILE A 154 -13.68 -9.14 -12.13
CA ILE A 154 -12.85 -10.35 -12.09
C ILE A 154 -13.29 -11.20 -10.88
N GLU A 155 -13.39 -12.51 -11.10
CA GLU A 155 -13.69 -13.47 -10.02
C GLU A 155 -12.56 -13.52 -8.99
N ASN A 156 -12.90 -13.45 -7.71
CA ASN A 156 -11.95 -13.39 -6.59
C ASN A 156 -10.89 -14.51 -6.65
N SER A 157 -11.30 -15.73 -7.02
CA SER A 157 -10.42 -16.90 -7.13
C SER A 157 -9.40 -16.82 -8.27
N GLN A 158 -9.53 -15.83 -9.16
CA GLN A 158 -8.62 -15.57 -10.27
C GLN A 158 -7.66 -14.41 -10.00
N VAL A 159 -7.68 -13.87 -8.78
CA VAL A 159 -6.86 -12.72 -8.37
C VAL A 159 -5.83 -13.14 -7.34
N LEU A 160 -4.58 -12.69 -7.53
CA LEU A 160 -3.52 -12.78 -6.56
C LEU A 160 -3.27 -11.40 -5.95
N MET A 161 -3.37 -11.28 -4.62
CA MET A 161 -2.97 -10.07 -3.89
C MET A 161 -1.48 -10.12 -3.58
N VAL A 162 -0.78 -9.00 -3.76
CA VAL A 162 0.63 -8.83 -3.39
C VAL A 162 0.74 -7.62 -2.47
N GLY A 163 1.26 -7.84 -1.27
CA GLY A 163 1.39 -6.80 -0.26
C GLY A 163 2.44 -7.11 0.79
N ASP A 164 2.80 -6.11 1.58
CA ASP A 164 3.87 -6.20 2.57
C ASP A 164 3.38 -6.23 4.03
N ARG A 165 2.08 -6.03 4.27
CA ARG A 165 1.51 -6.00 5.61
C ARG A 165 0.42 -7.07 5.78
N LYS A 166 0.19 -7.47 7.04
CA LYS A 166 -0.93 -8.36 7.38
C LYS A 166 -2.28 -7.91 6.84
N PHE A 167 -2.49 -6.61 6.71
CA PHE A 167 -3.74 -6.04 6.20
C PHE A 167 -4.04 -6.49 4.77
N ASP A 168 -3.00 -6.63 3.93
CA ASP A 168 -3.10 -7.11 2.56
C ASP A 168 -3.52 -8.57 2.50
N LEU A 169 -2.81 -9.41 3.28
CA LEU A 169 -3.04 -10.85 3.31
C LEU A 169 -4.39 -11.19 3.95
N GLU A 170 -4.75 -10.52 5.05
CA GLU A 170 -6.05 -10.70 5.70
C GLU A 170 -7.20 -10.16 4.84
N GLY A 171 -7.03 -9.01 4.19
CA GLY A 171 -7.99 -8.44 3.25
C GLY A 171 -8.27 -9.40 2.09
N ALA A 172 -7.22 -9.94 1.48
CA ALA A 172 -7.32 -10.96 0.44
C ALA A 172 -8.05 -12.22 0.95
N ARG A 173 -7.67 -12.72 2.13
CA ARG A 173 -8.33 -13.88 2.75
C ARG A 173 -9.83 -13.68 2.95
N ARG A 174 -10.24 -12.49 3.44
CA ARG A 174 -11.67 -12.16 3.63
C ARG A 174 -12.44 -12.12 2.31
N MET A 175 -11.75 -11.81 1.23
CA MET A 175 -12.30 -11.82 -0.12
C MET A 175 -12.14 -13.17 -0.83
N ASN A 176 -11.68 -14.23 -0.14
CA ASN A 176 -11.39 -15.55 -0.71
C ASN A 176 -10.40 -15.50 -1.89
N MET A 177 -9.41 -14.63 -1.78
CA MET A 177 -8.30 -14.49 -2.71
C MET A 177 -7.03 -15.12 -2.12
N ASP A 178 -6.14 -15.57 -2.99
CA ASP A 178 -4.78 -15.92 -2.58
C ASP A 178 -3.92 -14.65 -2.43
N ALA A 179 -2.88 -14.75 -1.60
CA ALA A 179 -1.98 -13.64 -1.35
C ALA A 179 -0.52 -14.08 -1.29
N VAL A 180 0.35 -13.19 -1.72
CA VAL A 180 1.81 -13.24 -1.58
C VAL A 180 2.25 -12.09 -0.69
N GLY A 181 3.03 -12.41 0.35
CA GLY A 181 3.67 -11.39 1.19
C GLY A 181 5.06 -11.05 0.68
N VAL A 182 5.40 -9.76 0.61
CA VAL A 182 6.76 -9.31 0.28
C VAL A 182 7.51 -8.94 1.56
N LEU A 183 8.74 -9.45 1.73
CA LEU A 183 9.57 -9.31 2.93
C LEU A 183 10.53 -8.11 2.88
N TYR A 184 10.53 -7.36 1.78
CA TYR A 184 11.35 -6.16 1.62
C TYR A 184 10.63 -4.86 2.01
N GLY A 185 9.33 -4.96 2.36
CA GLY A 185 8.51 -3.85 2.84
C GLY A 185 8.60 -3.63 4.35
N PHE A 186 7.53 -3.14 4.95
CA PHE A 186 7.46 -2.76 6.37
C PHE A 186 6.98 -3.88 7.29
N GLY A 187 6.36 -4.94 6.76
CA GLY A 187 5.90 -6.10 7.54
C GLY A 187 7.05 -7.03 7.89
N SER A 188 7.06 -7.54 9.13
CA SER A 188 8.05 -8.55 9.53
C SER A 188 7.69 -9.95 9.02
N TYR A 189 8.68 -10.84 9.01
CA TYR A 189 8.45 -12.26 8.71
C TYR A 189 7.40 -12.86 9.64
N GLU A 190 7.47 -12.54 10.93
CA GLU A 190 6.52 -13.02 11.95
C GLU A 190 5.11 -12.53 11.67
N GLU A 191 4.94 -11.25 11.30
CA GLU A 191 3.65 -10.67 10.93
C GLU A 191 3.04 -11.40 9.73
N LEU A 192 3.80 -11.56 8.65
CA LEU A 192 3.31 -12.12 7.40
C LEU A 192 3.13 -13.64 7.45
N SER A 193 4.02 -14.36 8.14
CA SER A 193 3.91 -15.82 8.28
C SER A 193 2.74 -16.27 9.16
N ALA A 194 2.26 -15.40 10.05
CA ALA A 194 1.05 -15.65 10.83
C ALA A 194 -0.24 -15.55 9.99
N CYS A 195 -0.19 -14.93 8.81
CA CYS A 195 -1.32 -14.80 7.90
C CYS A 195 -1.32 -15.92 6.87
N LYS A 196 -2.52 -16.31 6.41
CA LYS A 196 -2.63 -17.23 5.26
C LYS A 196 -2.06 -16.57 4.01
N ASN A 197 -1.05 -17.19 3.43
CA ASN A 197 -0.41 -16.79 2.18
C ASN A 197 -0.01 -18.02 1.37
N ILE A 198 0.28 -17.85 0.07
CA ILE A 198 0.81 -18.93 -0.77
C ILE A 198 2.34 -18.89 -0.85
N ALA A 199 2.94 -17.73 -0.62
CA ALA A 199 4.38 -17.53 -0.56
C ALA A 199 4.74 -16.24 0.18
N LEU A 200 5.95 -16.22 0.75
CA LEU A 200 6.65 -15.02 1.21
C LEU A 200 7.89 -14.86 0.34
N ILE A 201 8.02 -13.72 -0.34
CA ILE A 201 9.10 -13.46 -1.29
C ILE A 201 10.01 -12.33 -0.80
N LYS A 202 11.29 -12.41 -1.16
CA LYS A 202 12.32 -11.41 -0.81
C LYS A 202 12.60 -10.42 -1.93
N ASP A 203 12.18 -10.74 -3.15
CA ASP A 203 12.33 -9.91 -4.33
C ASP A 203 11.08 -10.05 -5.19
N ILE A 204 10.60 -8.96 -5.78
CA ILE A 204 9.37 -8.95 -6.56
C ILE A 204 9.46 -9.84 -7.81
N THR A 205 10.66 -10.08 -8.35
CA THR A 205 10.88 -10.99 -9.49
C THR A 205 10.49 -12.44 -9.19
N GLU A 206 10.43 -12.82 -7.92
CA GLU A 206 10.01 -14.17 -7.53
C GLU A 206 8.51 -14.43 -7.83
N LEU A 207 7.71 -13.39 -8.07
CA LEU A 207 6.33 -13.54 -8.54
C LEU A 207 6.26 -14.35 -9.85
N GLU A 208 7.25 -14.23 -10.72
CA GLU A 208 7.28 -14.96 -11.99
C GLU A 208 7.42 -16.49 -11.81
N LYS A 209 7.91 -16.93 -10.65
CA LYS A 209 8.00 -18.36 -10.32
C LYS A 209 6.70 -18.92 -9.74
N ILE A 210 5.85 -18.02 -9.21
CA ILE A 210 4.56 -18.35 -8.59
C ILE A 210 3.44 -18.32 -9.64
N LEU A 211 3.58 -17.41 -10.59
CA LEU A 211 2.63 -17.20 -11.68
C LEU A 211 2.98 -18.14 -12.84
N PRO A 212 2.06 -19.01 -13.23
CA PRO A 212 2.31 -19.97 -14.34
C PRO A 212 2.49 -19.29 -15.71
#